data_2f85c339ab9598144d8133f0d5493719
#
_entry.id   2f85c339ab9598144d8133f0d5493719
#
_cell.length_a   1.000
_cell.length_b   1.000
_cell.length_c   1.000
_cell.angle_alpha   90.00
_cell.angle_beta   90.00
_cell.angle_gamma   90.00
#
_symmetry.space_group_name_H-M   'P 1'
#
loop_
_entity.id
_entity.type
_entity.pdbx_description
1 polymer ?
#
loop_
_entity_poly.entity_id
_entity_poly.type
_entity_poly.pdbx_seq_one_letter_code
_entity_poly.pdbx_strand_id
1 'polypeptide(L)'
;DPGDTPRTMCGRYTLTTPDLEALARVVQAEISPAVRSSYHPRFNVAPTQPATIVCEEAEGRRLELAVWGMPSPWGEDKRPGGFINARAETAATLPSFRDAFARGRCGVLADGFYEWSGSKEHRRPYWFHAPGGQPIVFAGLYRDQRDEATGEVVRRFLILTTGANQVVAPHHDRMPAIVPRGQLHRWLAPLPRSASAADKTALAHLLGPAPDDLLVATPVSTRVNSPRHDDPECLASEPSLLD
;
A
#
# COMPACT_ATOMS: atom_id res chain seq x y z
N ASP A 1 -10.34 18.78 -21.73
CA ASP A 1 -11.09 17.67 -22.32
C ASP A 1 -11.92 16.99 -21.21
N PRO A 2 -13.27 16.96 -21.27
CA PRO A 2 -14.11 16.49 -20.16
C PRO A 2 -14.25 14.96 -20.11
N GLY A 3 -13.22 14.20 -20.46
CA GLY A 3 -13.26 12.73 -20.57
C GLY A 3 -12.25 11.95 -19.73
N ASP A 4 -11.34 12.59 -19.04
CA ASP A 4 -10.31 11.89 -18.25
C ASP A 4 -10.74 11.77 -16.79
N THR A 5 -11.51 10.73 -16.50
CA THR A 5 -11.69 10.28 -15.11
C THR A 5 -10.28 9.97 -14.57
N PRO A 6 -9.82 10.60 -13.47
CA PRO A 6 -8.47 10.38 -12.95
C PRO A 6 -8.27 8.87 -12.78
N ARG A 7 -7.26 8.32 -13.48
CA ARG A 7 -6.88 6.90 -13.36
C ARG A 7 -6.62 6.65 -11.88
N THR A 8 -7.43 5.80 -11.27
CA THR A 8 -7.26 5.41 -9.87
C THR A 8 -5.94 4.65 -9.78
N MET A 9 -4.96 5.26 -9.14
CA MET A 9 -3.62 4.71 -8.94
C MET A 9 -3.67 3.47 -8.05
N CYS A 10 -2.76 2.53 -8.29
CA CYS A 10 -2.44 1.36 -7.46
C CYS A 10 -3.59 0.93 -6.54
N GLY A 11 -4.62 0.34 -7.12
CA GLY A 11 -5.82 -0.10 -6.40
C GLY A 11 -5.79 -1.59 -6.05
N ARG A 12 -4.67 -2.29 -6.27
CA ARG A 12 -4.50 -3.72 -6.00
C ARG A 12 -3.06 -4.06 -5.70
N TYR A 13 -2.84 -4.99 -4.78
CA TYR A 13 -1.51 -5.51 -4.48
C TYR A 13 -1.56 -6.96 -4.00
N THR A 14 -0.39 -7.56 -3.82
CA THR A 14 -0.22 -8.94 -3.41
C THR A 14 0.60 -9.03 -2.12
N LEU A 15 0.32 -10.08 -1.34
CA LEU A 15 1.14 -10.56 -0.25
C LEU A 15 1.04 -12.10 -0.25
N THR A 16 1.80 -12.73 -1.13
CA THR A 16 1.67 -14.16 -1.43
C THR A 16 2.50 -15.07 -0.52
N THR A 17 3.39 -14.48 0.28
CA THR A 17 4.24 -15.20 1.23
C THR A 17 3.40 -15.95 2.26
N PRO A 18 3.50 -17.29 2.37
CA PRO A 18 2.73 -18.06 3.35
C PRO A 18 3.33 -18.01 4.77
N ASP A 19 4.62 -17.71 4.90
CA ASP A 19 5.35 -17.68 6.17
C ASP A 19 5.21 -16.32 6.87
N LEU A 20 4.18 -16.22 7.71
CA LEU A 20 3.91 -15.01 8.52
C LEU A 20 5.06 -14.70 9.49
N GLU A 21 5.71 -15.71 10.05
CA GLU A 21 6.83 -15.53 10.99
C GLU A 21 8.07 -14.96 10.26
N ALA A 22 8.30 -15.38 9.00
CA ALA A 22 9.34 -14.78 8.18
C ALA A 22 9.05 -13.30 7.89
N LEU A 23 7.82 -12.94 7.57
CA LEU A 23 7.41 -11.54 7.39
C LEU A 23 7.64 -10.73 8.67
N ALA A 24 7.23 -11.25 9.82
CA ALA A 24 7.42 -10.59 11.11
C ALA A 24 8.91 -10.34 11.41
N ARG A 25 9.77 -11.33 11.12
CA ARG A 25 11.24 -11.19 11.27
C ARG A 25 11.80 -10.10 10.35
N VAL A 26 11.35 -10.03 9.08
CA VAL A 26 11.82 -9.03 8.11
C VAL A 26 11.55 -7.61 8.59
N VAL A 27 10.41 -7.37 9.21
CA VAL A 27 10.02 -6.04 9.71
C VAL A 27 10.30 -5.86 11.21
N GLN A 28 10.83 -6.89 11.88
CA GLN A 28 11.16 -6.88 13.32
C GLN A 28 9.93 -6.53 14.18
N ALA A 29 8.83 -7.21 13.96
CA ALA A 29 7.55 -6.93 14.61
C ALA A 29 6.98 -8.16 15.30
N GLU A 30 6.24 -7.95 16.38
CA GLU A 30 5.37 -8.94 16.97
C GLU A 30 4.10 -9.11 16.14
N ILE A 31 3.51 -10.30 16.20
CA ILE A 31 2.28 -10.60 15.44
C ILE A 31 1.09 -10.46 16.39
N SER A 32 0.16 -9.56 16.09
CA SER A 32 -1.08 -9.46 16.87
C SER A 32 -1.95 -10.70 16.74
N PRO A 33 -2.77 -11.01 17.76
CA PRO A 33 -3.69 -12.15 17.70
C PRO A 33 -4.63 -12.11 16.49
N ALA A 34 -5.10 -10.92 16.10
CA ALA A 34 -5.98 -10.74 14.96
C ALA A 34 -5.30 -11.12 13.64
N VAL A 35 -4.04 -10.71 13.44
CA VAL A 35 -3.25 -11.10 12.26
C VAL A 35 -3.00 -12.61 12.32
N ARG A 36 -2.56 -13.14 13.44
CA ARG A 36 -2.25 -14.59 13.59
C ARG A 36 -3.42 -15.49 13.23
N SER A 37 -4.64 -15.10 13.58
CA SER A 37 -5.85 -15.90 13.33
C SER A 37 -6.41 -15.77 11.91
N SER A 38 -6.12 -14.65 11.21
CA SER A 38 -6.74 -14.35 9.92
C SER A 38 -5.77 -14.35 8.73
N TYR A 39 -4.46 -14.43 8.99
CA TYR A 39 -3.45 -14.37 7.94
C TYR A 39 -3.54 -15.57 6.99
N HIS A 40 -3.54 -15.28 5.72
CA HIS A 40 -3.36 -16.22 4.61
C HIS A 40 -2.74 -15.47 3.43
N PRO A 41 -2.07 -16.16 2.50
CA PRO A 41 -1.57 -15.55 1.27
C PRO A 41 -2.68 -14.84 0.49
N ARG A 42 -2.37 -13.65 -0.01
CA ARG A 42 -3.29 -12.80 -0.74
C ARG A 42 -2.72 -12.47 -2.12
N PHE A 43 -3.50 -12.76 -3.14
CA PHE A 43 -3.10 -12.57 -4.54
C PHE A 43 -3.75 -11.36 -5.18
N ASN A 44 -4.73 -10.74 -4.52
CA ASN A 44 -5.50 -9.64 -5.09
C ASN A 44 -6.14 -8.76 -4.01
N VAL A 45 -5.34 -8.20 -3.12
CA VAL A 45 -5.85 -7.28 -2.08
C VAL A 45 -6.43 -6.04 -2.74
N ALA A 46 -7.68 -5.72 -2.41
CA ALA A 46 -8.43 -4.59 -2.96
C ALA A 46 -8.86 -3.61 -1.87
N PRO A 47 -9.17 -2.35 -2.23
CA PRO A 47 -9.76 -1.38 -1.30
C PRO A 47 -10.97 -1.94 -0.56
N THR A 48 -11.17 -1.49 0.66
CA THR A 48 -12.19 -1.90 1.64
C THR A 48 -11.96 -3.27 2.27
N GLN A 49 -10.94 -3.99 1.86
CA GLN A 49 -10.58 -5.28 2.46
C GLN A 49 -9.60 -5.11 3.62
N PRO A 50 -9.62 -6.03 4.60
CA PRO A 50 -8.60 -6.11 5.64
C PRO A 50 -7.26 -6.56 5.05
N ALA A 51 -6.18 -6.04 5.63
CA ALA A 51 -4.82 -6.36 5.24
C ALA A 51 -3.85 -6.15 6.40
N THR A 52 -2.66 -6.75 6.29
CA THR A 52 -1.62 -6.69 7.32
C THR A 52 -0.73 -5.46 7.12
N ILE A 53 -0.62 -4.64 8.14
CA ILE A 53 0.30 -3.51 8.23
C ILE A 53 1.25 -3.69 9.39
N VAL A 54 2.40 -3.01 9.37
CA VAL A 54 3.31 -2.90 10.51
C VAL A 54 3.26 -1.47 11.05
N CYS A 55 3.07 -1.34 12.36
CA CYS A 55 3.03 -0.07 13.06
C CYS A 55 4.07 -0.06 14.20
N GLU A 56 4.53 1.14 14.58
CA GLU A 56 5.28 1.34 15.82
C GLU A 56 4.25 1.63 16.93
N GLU A 57 4.23 0.80 17.94
CA GLU A 57 3.38 0.93 19.12
C GLU A 57 4.28 1.23 20.35
N ALA A 58 3.67 1.50 21.51
CA ALA A 58 4.43 1.82 22.72
C ALA A 58 5.38 0.72 23.18
N GLU A 59 5.02 -0.53 22.91
CA GLU A 59 5.77 -1.74 23.31
C GLU A 59 6.69 -2.27 22.20
N GLY A 60 6.79 -1.56 21.05
CA GLY A 60 7.55 -1.96 19.88
C GLY A 60 6.70 -2.17 18.64
N ARG A 61 7.30 -2.69 17.60
CA ARG A 61 6.58 -2.90 16.33
C ARG A 61 5.63 -4.07 16.41
N ARG A 62 4.47 -3.89 15.79
CA ARG A 62 3.45 -4.94 15.69
C ARG A 62 2.88 -5.04 14.29
N LEU A 63 2.63 -6.26 13.86
CA LEU A 63 1.77 -6.56 12.73
C LEU A 63 0.32 -6.47 13.20
N GLU A 64 -0.42 -5.57 12.56
CA GLU A 64 -1.81 -5.29 12.88
C GLU A 64 -2.70 -5.48 11.66
N LEU A 65 -3.96 -5.85 11.91
CA LEU A 65 -4.97 -5.90 10.87
C LEU A 65 -5.59 -4.52 10.71
N ALA A 66 -5.65 -4.04 9.46
CA ALA A 66 -6.25 -2.74 9.14
C ALA A 66 -7.04 -2.84 7.84
N VAL A 67 -8.06 -2.00 7.68
CA VAL A 67 -8.88 -1.96 6.46
C VAL A 67 -8.34 -0.91 5.50
N TRP A 68 -8.13 -1.30 4.23
CA TRP A 68 -7.63 -0.38 3.22
C TRP A 68 -8.71 0.63 2.78
N GLY A 69 -8.47 1.88 3.05
CA GLY A 69 -9.38 2.97 2.78
C GLY A 69 -9.60 3.83 4.02
N MET A 70 -8.95 4.99 4.07
CA MET A 70 -9.00 5.91 5.19
C MET A 70 -10.04 7.01 4.91
N PRO A 71 -11.08 7.16 5.74
CA PRO A 71 -12.09 8.18 5.53
C PRO A 71 -11.53 9.59 5.74
N SER A 72 -12.23 10.57 5.18
CA SER A 72 -11.96 11.98 5.44
C SER A 72 -12.11 12.29 6.94
N PRO A 73 -11.23 13.11 7.52
CA PRO A 73 -11.38 13.54 8.92
C PRO A 73 -12.61 14.39 9.16
N TRP A 74 -13.27 14.87 8.11
CA TRP A 74 -14.47 15.74 8.22
C TRP A 74 -15.78 15.02 7.91
N GLY A 75 -15.79 13.70 7.75
CA GLY A 75 -17.00 12.92 7.54
C GLY A 75 -17.71 13.09 6.19
N GLU A 76 -17.26 14.00 5.32
CA GLU A 76 -17.93 14.36 4.06
C GLU A 76 -17.46 13.53 2.85
N ASP A 77 -16.86 12.36 3.08
CA ASP A 77 -16.30 11.58 1.97
C ASP A 77 -17.40 10.83 1.21
N LYS A 78 -17.71 11.33 0.02
CA LYS A 78 -18.66 10.69 -0.91
C LYS A 78 -18.06 9.47 -1.63
N ARG A 79 -16.78 9.14 -1.37
CA ARG A 79 -16.10 8.01 -1.97
C ARG A 79 -16.32 6.76 -1.14
N PRO A 80 -16.92 5.71 -1.70
CA PRO A 80 -17.00 4.42 -1.03
C PRO A 80 -15.58 3.96 -0.61
N GLY A 81 -15.39 3.71 0.69
CA GLY A 81 -14.11 3.24 1.22
C GLY A 81 -13.06 4.34 1.54
N GLY A 82 -13.32 5.62 1.26
CA GLY A 82 -12.41 6.72 1.60
C GLY A 82 -11.20 6.87 0.68
N PHE A 83 -10.12 7.45 1.20
CA PHE A 83 -8.85 7.60 0.47
C PHE A 83 -8.07 6.29 0.50
N ILE A 84 -7.83 5.69 -0.64
CA ILE A 84 -6.99 4.50 -0.75
C ILE A 84 -5.51 4.86 -0.93
N ASN A 85 -5.22 6.04 -1.47
CA ASN A 85 -3.89 6.55 -1.71
C ASN A 85 -3.77 8.04 -1.35
N ALA A 86 -2.54 8.48 -1.05
CA ALA A 86 -2.17 9.88 -0.96
C ALA A 86 -0.78 10.09 -1.58
N ARG A 87 -0.51 11.29 -2.10
CA ARG A 87 0.81 11.62 -2.65
C ARG A 87 1.81 11.85 -1.52
N ALA A 88 2.95 11.15 -1.53
CA ALA A 88 4.00 11.29 -0.54
C ALA A 88 4.51 12.74 -0.44
N GLU A 89 4.59 13.43 -1.57
CA GLU A 89 5.10 14.78 -1.70
C GLU A 89 4.27 15.81 -0.91
N THR A 90 2.98 15.55 -0.73
CA THR A 90 2.05 16.50 -0.09
C THR A 90 1.39 15.98 1.18
N ALA A 91 1.54 14.69 1.50
CA ALA A 91 0.86 14.06 2.65
C ALA A 91 1.23 14.72 3.98
N ALA A 92 2.46 15.23 4.13
CA ALA A 92 2.92 15.88 5.34
C ALA A 92 2.25 17.25 5.60
N THR A 93 1.67 17.88 4.57
CA THR A 93 1.14 19.26 4.65
C THR A 93 -0.36 19.34 4.44
N LEU A 94 -0.93 18.43 3.63
CA LEU A 94 -2.37 18.45 3.36
C LEU A 94 -3.19 18.17 4.62
N PRO A 95 -4.21 19.00 4.90
CA PRO A 95 -5.06 18.86 6.10
C PRO A 95 -5.64 17.45 6.29
N SER A 96 -6.02 16.76 5.21
CA SER A 96 -6.56 15.40 5.25
C SER A 96 -5.57 14.37 5.80
N PHE A 97 -4.25 14.58 5.67
CA PHE A 97 -3.25 13.55 5.92
C PHE A 97 -2.17 13.96 6.93
N ARG A 98 -1.93 15.26 7.14
CA ARG A 98 -0.81 15.76 7.97
C ARG A 98 -0.77 15.19 9.38
N ASP A 99 -1.93 14.95 9.99
CA ASP A 99 -2.02 14.39 11.34
C ASP A 99 -1.69 12.90 11.34
N ALA A 100 -2.17 12.14 10.36
CA ALA A 100 -1.79 10.75 10.17
C ALA A 100 -0.31 10.63 9.77
N PHE A 101 0.21 11.54 8.95
CA PHE A 101 1.64 11.59 8.62
C PHE A 101 2.51 11.83 9.87
N ALA A 102 2.05 12.64 10.79
CA ALA A 102 2.79 12.91 12.02
C ALA A 102 2.75 11.74 13.03
N ARG A 103 1.63 11.00 13.13
CA ARG A 103 1.36 10.09 14.24
C ARG A 103 0.92 8.69 13.86
N GLY A 104 0.48 8.47 12.62
CA GLY A 104 -0.08 7.22 12.14
C GLY A 104 0.63 6.71 10.88
N ARG A 105 1.97 6.68 10.89
CA ARG A 105 2.73 6.04 9.80
C ARG A 105 2.76 4.55 10.01
N CYS A 106 2.63 3.81 8.92
CA CYS A 106 2.73 2.35 8.91
C CYS A 106 3.50 1.87 7.68
N GLY A 107 3.91 0.62 7.73
CA GLY A 107 4.36 -0.12 6.56
C GLY A 107 3.26 -1.09 6.12
N VAL A 108 2.90 -1.07 4.85
CA VAL A 108 1.96 -2.05 4.28
C VAL A 108 2.77 -3.19 3.69
N LEU A 109 2.58 -4.39 4.23
CA LEU A 109 3.32 -5.57 3.76
C LEU A 109 2.78 -6.00 2.40
N ALA A 110 3.70 -6.20 1.46
CA ALA A 110 3.40 -6.61 0.10
C ALA A 110 4.56 -7.42 -0.49
N ASP A 111 4.37 -8.04 -1.64
CA ASP A 111 5.42 -8.60 -2.49
C ASP A 111 5.27 -8.14 -3.95
N GLY A 112 4.19 -7.42 -4.26
CA GLY A 112 3.97 -6.79 -5.55
C GLY A 112 2.68 -5.99 -5.58
N PHE A 113 2.47 -5.28 -6.69
CA PHE A 113 1.24 -4.52 -6.96
C PHE A 113 0.87 -4.62 -8.43
N TYR A 114 -0.37 -4.25 -8.74
CA TYR A 114 -0.87 -4.30 -10.11
C TYR A 114 -1.08 -2.90 -10.67
N GLU A 115 -0.75 -2.76 -11.95
CA GLU A 115 -1.18 -1.65 -12.79
C GLU A 115 -1.66 -2.17 -14.14
N TRP A 116 -2.47 -1.38 -14.81
CA TRP A 116 -3.11 -1.76 -16.06
C TRP A 116 -2.68 -0.86 -17.21
N SER A 117 -2.18 -1.47 -18.27
CA SER A 117 -1.82 -0.79 -19.51
C SER A 117 -2.87 -0.95 -20.60
N GLY A 118 -2.87 -0.03 -21.55
CA GLY A 118 -3.77 -0.04 -22.70
C GLY A 118 -4.99 0.85 -22.55
N SER A 119 -5.87 0.82 -23.56
CA SER A 119 -7.13 1.56 -23.58
C SER A 119 -8.13 0.98 -22.57
N LYS A 120 -9.18 1.74 -22.26
CA LYS A 120 -10.24 1.31 -21.34
C LYS A 120 -10.85 -0.05 -21.72
N GLU A 121 -10.91 -0.35 -23.02
CA GLU A 121 -11.53 -1.56 -23.59
C GLU A 121 -10.56 -2.74 -23.67
N HIS A 122 -9.25 -2.49 -23.69
CA HIS A 122 -8.18 -3.48 -23.84
C HIS A 122 -7.11 -3.31 -22.76
N ARG A 123 -7.56 -3.26 -21.51
CA ARG A 123 -6.64 -3.14 -20.37
C ARG A 123 -6.00 -4.49 -20.05
N ARG A 124 -4.66 -4.52 -20.07
CA ARG A 124 -3.85 -5.66 -19.64
C ARG A 124 -3.28 -5.39 -18.26
N PRO A 125 -3.46 -6.29 -17.30
CA PRO A 125 -2.86 -6.19 -15.98
C PRO A 125 -1.38 -6.61 -16.04
N TYR A 126 -0.56 -5.88 -15.32
CA TYR A 126 0.84 -6.19 -15.06
C TYR A 126 1.05 -6.28 -13.55
N TRP A 127 1.79 -7.28 -13.12
CA TRP A 127 2.24 -7.44 -11.76
C TRP A 127 3.67 -6.91 -11.62
N PHE A 128 3.86 -5.91 -10.79
CA PHE A 128 5.14 -5.31 -10.46
C PHE A 128 5.59 -5.90 -9.14
N HIS A 129 6.70 -6.63 -9.13
CA HIS A 129 7.14 -7.38 -7.95
C HIS A 129 8.66 -7.37 -7.83
N ALA A 130 9.17 -7.64 -6.62
CA ALA A 130 10.59 -7.79 -6.42
C ALA A 130 11.11 -9.08 -7.08
N PRO A 131 12.27 -9.07 -7.72
CA PRO A 131 12.91 -10.29 -8.22
C PRO A 131 13.04 -11.33 -7.10
N GLY A 132 12.67 -12.59 -7.40
CA GLY A 132 12.70 -13.67 -6.42
C GLY A 132 11.59 -13.63 -5.36
N GLY A 133 10.54 -12.80 -5.55
CA GLY A 133 9.36 -12.78 -4.69
C GLY A 133 9.64 -12.29 -3.26
N GLN A 134 10.66 -11.46 -3.08
CA GLN A 134 11.00 -10.95 -1.75
C GLN A 134 9.94 -9.94 -1.28
N PRO A 135 9.61 -9.94 0.04
CA PRO A 135 8.70 -8.95 0.59
C PRO A 135 9.22 -7.51 0.39
N ILE A 136 8.30 -6.63 0.06
CA ILE A 136 8.49 -5.18 0.01
C ILE A 136 7.52 -4.52 0.99
N VAL A 137 7.83 -3.30 1.41
CA VAL A 137 6.97 -2.57 2.35
C VAL A 137 6.60 -1.25 1.71
N PHE A 138 5.30 -1.03 1.47
CA PHE A 138 4.84 0.28 1.04
C PHE A 138 4.72 1.21 2.24
N ALA A 139 5.08 2.47 2.06
CA ALA A 139 4.78 3.50 3.03
C ALA A 139 3.27 3.74 3.08
N GLY A 140 2.71 3.72 4.27
CA GLY A 140 1.29 3.94 4.51
C GLY A 140 1.04 4.92 5.65
N LEU A 141 -0.17 5.42 5.68
CA LEU A 141 -0.71 6.17 6.82
C LEU A 141 -1.93 5.43 7.35
N TYR A 142 -2.12 5.45 8.66
CA TYR A 142 -3.31 4.88 9.29
C TYR A 142 -3.97 5.85 10.26
N ARG A 143 -5.23 5.55 10.55
CA ARG A 143 -6.04 6.21 11.58
C ARG A 143 -6.98 5.19 12.17
N ASP A 144 -7.13 5.23 13.48
CA ASP A 144 -8.16 4.49 14.18
C ASP A 144 -9.47 5.28 14.09
N GLN A 145 -10.53 4.62 13.67
CA GLN A 145 -11.87 5.17 13.52
C GLN A 145 -12.83 4.35 14.36
N ARG A 146 -13.64 5.04 15.19
CA ARG A 146 -14.75 4.40 15.88
C ARG A 146 -15.92 4.25 14.90
N ASP A 147 -16.41 3.03 14.76
CA ASP A 147 -17.66 2.76 14.06
C ASP A 147 -18.82 3.25 14.95
N GLU A 148 -19.65 4.16 14.44
CA GLU A 148 -20.73 4.76 15.21
C GLU A 148 -21.87 3.78 15.52
N ALA A 149 -22.06 2.77 14.68
CA ALA A 149 -23.13 1.79 14.86
C ALA A 149 -22.76 0.70 15.86
N THR A 150 -21.50 0.23 15.84
CA THR A 150 -21.02 -0.88 16.69
C THR A 150 -20.24 -0.41 17.90
N GLY A 151 -19.70 0.81 17.88
CA GLY A 151 -18.78 1.35 18.87
C GLY A 151 -17.36 0.75 18.78
N GLU A 152 -17.11 -0.16 17.84
CA GLU A 152 -15.81 -0.77 17.64
C GLU A 152 -14.81 0.22 17.04
N VAL A 153 -13.54 0.03 17.39
CA VAL A 153 -12.44 0.80 16.77
C VAL A 153 -11.86 -0.02 15.62
N VAL A 154 -11.97 0.52 14.42
CA VAL A 154 -11.41 -0.06 13.20
C VAL A 154 -10.21 0.75 12.76
N ARG A 155 -9.05 0.11 12.66
CA ARG A 155 -7.86 0.71 12.06
C ARG A 155 -8.02 0.78 10.54
N ARG A 156 -7.85 1.97 9.97
CA ARG A 156 -7.96 2.20 8.53
C ARG A 156 -6.68 2.80 7.98
N PHE A 157 -6.24 2.33 6.81
CA PHE A 157 -5.00 2.79 6.22
C PHE A 157 -5.16 3.22 4.76
N LEU A 158 -4.19 3.96 4.28
CA LEU A 158 -3.97 4.27 2.86
C LEU A 158 -2.50 4.02 2.51
N ILE A 159 -2.22 3.87 1.22
CA ILE A 159 -0.86 3.71 0.68
C ILE A 159 -0.39 5.07 0.14
N LEU A 160 0.83 5.47 0.50
CA LEU A 160 1.49 6.62 -0.10
C LEU A 160 2.02 6.25 -1.49
N THR A 161 1.93 7.19 -2.41
CA THR A 161 2.42 7.02 -3.78
C THR A 161 3.43 8.11 -4.12
N THR A 162 4.35 7.78 -5.01
CA THR A 162 5.39 8.67 -5.53
C THR A 162 5.45 8.61 -7.05
N GLY A 163 6.29 9.38 -7.71
CA GLY A 163 6.53 9.29 -9.15
C GLY A 163 6.94 7.88 -9.56
N ALA A 164 6.56 7.45 -10.74
CA ALA A 164 6.95 6.14 -11.26
C ALA A 164 8.46 6.10 -11.56
N ASN A 165 9.10 4.93 -11.32
CA ASN A 165 10.42 4.63 -11.84
C ASN A 165 10.33 4.20 -13.32
N GLN A 166 11.47 3.88 -13.96
CA GLN A 166 11.50 3.54 -15.39
C GLN A 166 10.74 2.24 -15.72
N VAL A 167 10.61 1.31 -14.76
CA VAL A 167 9.88 0.05 -14.94
C VAL A 167 8.37 0.27 -14.93
N VAL A 168 7.87 1.17 -14.07
CA VAL A 168 6.44 1.45 -13.92
C VAL A 168 5.95 2.52 -14.90
N ALA A 169 6.79 3.48 -15.26
CA ALA A 169 6.42 4.63 -16.10
C ALA A 169 5.72 4.31 -17.42
N PRO A 170 6.05 3.21 -18.14
CA PRO A 170 5.32 2.82 -19.35
C PRO A 170 3.84 2.45 -19.10
N HIS A 171 3.47 2.17 -17.86
CA HIS A 171 2.15 1.66 -17.47
C HIS A 171 1.33 2.70 -16.69
N HIS A 172 1.98 3.43 -15.79
CA HIS A 172 1.37 4.46 -14.96
C HIS A 172 2.40 5.52 -14.55
N ASP A 173 1.98 6.78 -14.35
CA ASP A 173 2.84 7.90 -13.92
C ASP A 173 3.19 7.88 -12.42
N ARG A 174 2.55 7.02 -11.65
CA ARG A 174 2.75 6.88 -10.20
C ARG A 174 2.97 5.42 -9.82
N MET A 175 3.63 5.21 -8.68
CA MET A 175 3.81 3.91 -8.05
C MET A 175 3.64 4.01 -6.53
N PRO A 176 3.40 2.90 -5.79
CA PRO A 176 3.50 2.90 -4.34
C PRO A 176 4.87 3.37 -3.89
N ALA A 177 4.92 4.22 -2.88
CA ALA A 177 6.18 4.60 -2.27
C ALA A 177 6.72 3.41 -1.45
N ILE A 178 7.77 2.77 -1.93
CA ILE A 178 8.40 1.63 -1.27
C ILE A 178 9.41 2.16 -0.24
N VAL A 179 9.27 1.74 1.01
CA VAL A 179 10.24 2.08 2.06
C VAL A 179 11.57 1.37 1.76
N PRO A 180 12.70 2.09 1.61
CA PRO A 180 13.96 1.45 1.31
C PRO A 180 14.37 0.47 2.41
N ARG A 181 15.04 -0.64 2.01
CA ARG A 181 15.57 -1.62 2.97
C ARG A 181 16.43 -0.95 4.03
N GLY A 182 16.25 -1.34 5.30
CA GLY A 182 16.95 -0.75 6.43
C GLY A 182 16.42 0.61 6.88
N GLN A 183 15.47 1.23 6.17
CA GLN A 183 14.91 2.53 6.54
C GLN A 183 13.53 2.42 7.23
N LEU A 184 12.99 1.21 7.41
CA LEU A 184 11.69 1.02 8.02
C LEU A 184 11.62 1.60 9.44
N HIS A 185 12.69 1.43 10.23
CA HIS A 185 12.77 2.00 11.58
C HIS A 185 12.65 3.54 11.56
N ARG A 186 13.25 4.18 10.57
CA ARG A 186 13.21 5.63 10.40
C ARG A 186 11.82 6.10 9.92
N TRP A 187 11.20 5.33 9.01
CA TRP A 187 9.85 5.62 8.55
C TRP A 187 8.82 5.51 9.66
N LEU A 188 8.89 4.48 10.49
CA LEU A 188 7.93 4.22 11.56
C LEU A 188 8.19 5.04 12.83
N ALA A 189 9.43 5.49 13.08
CA ALA A 189 9.81 6.20 14.30
C ALA A 189 8.89 7.38 14.59
N PRO A 190 8.31 7.49 15.81
CA PRO A 190 7.43 8.60 16.16
C PRO A 190 8.12 9.95 15.93
N LEU A 191 7.42 10.89 15.32
CA LEU A 191 7.88 12.28 15.27
C LEU A 191 7.62 12.95 16.61
N PRO A 192 8.60 13.70 17.16
CA PRO A 192 8.38 14.50 18.35
C PRO A 192 7.29 15.55 18.08
N ARG A 193 6.58 15.95 19.12
CA ARG A 193 5.53 17.00 18.98
C ARG A 193 6.07 18.32 18.45
N SER A 194 7.36 18.57 18.69
CA SER A 194 8.12 19.73 18.19
C SER A 194 8.69 19.54 16.80
N ALA A 195 8.38 18.43 16.08
CA ALA A 195 8.93 18.16 14.76
C ALA A 195 8.62 19.32 13.80
N SER A 196 9.68 19.84 13.23
CA SER A 196 9.64 20.94 12.27
C SER A 196 9.08 20.51 10.91
N ALA A 197 8.79 21.45 10.04
CA ALA A 197 8.48 21.18 8.65
C ALA A 197 9.65 20.47 7.94
N ALA A 198 10.90 20.80 8.30
CA ALA A 198 12.09 20.17 7.75
C ALA A 198 12.20 18.67 8.11
N ASP A 199 11.87 18.29 9.35
CA ASP A 199 11.84 16.88 9.78
C ASP A 199 10.82 16.07 8.98
N LYS A 200 9.64 16.63 8.75
CA LYS A 200 8.59 16.00 7.93
C LYS A 200 8.99 15.89 6.47
N THR A 201 9.62 16.91 5.93
CA THR A 201 10.15 16.91 4.56
C THR A 201 11.26 15.87 4.40
N ALA A 202 12.17 15.75 5.37
CA ALA A 202 13.22 14.74 5.35
C ALA A 202 12.67 13.30 5.36
N LEU A 203 11.56 13.05 6.07
CA LEU A 203 10.85 11.77 6.00
C LEU A 203 10.17 11.55 4.65
N ALA A 204 9.53 12.57 4.09
CA ALA A 204 8.90 12.48 2.78
C ALA A 204 9.92 12.18 1.67
N HIS A 205 11.15 12.69 1.78
CA HIS A 205 12.24 12.42 0.84
C HIS A 205 12.74 10.96 0.88
N LEU A 206 12.45 10.18 1.93
CA LEU A 206 12.69 8.73 1.92
C LEU A 206 11.81 7.99 0.89
N LEU A 207 10.73 8.63 0.46
CA LEU A 207 9.65 8.03 -0.30
C LEU A 207 9.72 8.40 -1.79
N GLY A 208 10.91 8.58 -2.32
CA GLY A 208 11.13 8.75 -3.77
C GLY A 208 10.80 7.48 -4.57
N PRO A 209 10.87 7.55 -5.91
CA PRO A 209 10.76 6.37 -6.76
C PRO A 209 11.75 5.29 -6.33
N ALA A 210 11.29 4.04 -6.29
CA ALA A 210 12.18 2.92 -5.99
C ALA A 210 13.21 2.74 -7.12
N PRO A 211 14.43 2.19 -6.80
CA PRO A 211 15.38 1.82 -7.83
C PRO A 211 14.77 0.91 -8.90
N ASP A 212 15.18 1.06 -10.15
CA ASP A 212 14.59 0.32 -11.28
C ASP A 212 14.82 -1.19 -11.15
N ASP A 213 15.94 -1.61 -10.59
CA ASP A 213 16.30 -3.01 -10.35
C ASP A 213 15.53 -3.67 -9.19
N LEU A 214 14.77 -2.88 -8.41
CA LEU A 214 13.94 -3.41 -7.33
C LEU A 214 12.69 -4.12 -7.87
N LEU A 215 12.22 -3.78 -9.07
CA LEU A 215 10.97 -4.27 -9.61
C LEU A 215 11.14 -4.89 -10.99
N VAL A 216 10.37 -5.92 -11.25
CA VAL A 216 10.11 -6.45 -12.60
C VAL A 216 8.62 -6.36 -12.90
N ALA A 217 8.28 -6.13 -14.16
CA ALA A 217 6.91 -6.08 -14.65
C ALA A 217 6.57 -7.38 -15.39
N THR A 218 5.57 -8.11 -14.90
CA THR A 218 5.13 -9.38 -15.50
C THR A 218 3.67 -9.25 -15.95
N PRO A 219 3.33 -9.49 -17.22
CA PRO A 219 1.94 -9.55 -17.65
C PRO A 219 1.26 -10.75 -16.99
N VAL A 220 0.05 -10.54 -16.49
CA VAL A 220 -0.69 -11.55 -15.72
C VAL A 220 -2.12 -11.69 -16.20
N SER A 221 -2.81 -12.71 -15.68
CA SER A 221 -4.19 -13.04 -16.04
C SER A 221 -5.16 -11.90 -15.76
N THR A 222 -6.09 -11.67 -16.69
CA THR A 222 -7.23 -10.77 -16.52
C THR A 222 -8.18 -11.18 -15.39
N ARG A 223 -7.99 -12.36 -14.80
CA ARG A 223 -8.67 -12.82 -13.59
C ARG A 223 -8.55 -11.81 -12.45
N VAL A 224 -7.40 -11.13 -12.32
CA VAL A 224 -7.16 -10.08 -11.33
C VAL A 224 -8.10 -8.86 -11.46
N ASN A 225 -8.76 -8.66 -12.60
CA ASN A 225 -9.68 -7.55 -12.80
C ASN A 225 -10.85 -7.56 -11.81
N SER A 226 -11.30 -8.74 -11.38
CA SER A 226 -12.33 -8.87 -10.36
C SER A 226 -11.73 -9.04 -8.96
N PRO A 227 -12.06 -8.17 -7.98
CA PRO A 227 -11.60 -8.32 -6.60
C PRO A 227 -12.20 -9.54 -5.87
N ARG A 228 -13.09 -10.27 -6.52
CA ARG A 228 -13.65 -11.53 -6.00
C ARG A 228 -12.68 -12.70 -6.18
N HIS A 229 -11.73 -12.58 -7.08
CA HIS A 229 -10.68 -13.56 -7.29
C HIS A 229 -9.45 -13.14 -6.48
N ASP A 230 -9.05 -13.98 -5.54
CA ASP A 230 -7.89 -13.79 -4.68
C ASP A 230 -7.18 -15.14 -4.51
N ASP A 231 -6.66 -15.64 -5.61
CA ASP A 231 -6.08 -16.97 -5.75
C ASP A 231 -4.83 -16.93 -6.67
N PRO A 232 -3.99 -17.97 -6.67
CA PRO A 232 -2.76 -18.00 -7.47
C PRO A 232 -2.95 -17.78 -8.97
N GLU A 233 -4.12 -18.13 -9.52
CA GLU A 233 -4.40 -17.93 -10.94
C GLU A 233 -4.47 -16.45 -11.34
N CYS A 234 -4.59 -15.53 -10.38
CA CYS A 234 -4.43 -14.09 -10.63
C CYS A 234 -3.03 -13.74 -11.15
N LEU A 235 -2.01 -14.52 -10.79
CA LEU A 235 -0.61 -14.35 -11.21
C LEU A 235 -0.21 -15.26 -12.39
N ALA A 236 -1.13 -16.05 -12.92
CA ALA A 236 -0.83 -16.89 -14.07
C ALA A 236 -0.39 -16.01 -15.26
N SER A 237 0.69 -16.38 -15.91
CA SER A 237 1.16 -15.67 -17.10
C SER A 237 0.12 -15.79 -18.22
N GLU A 238 -0.29 -14.66 -18.81
CA GLU A 238 -0.96 -14.73 -20.10
C GLU A 238 0.09 -14.95 -21.20
N PRO A 239 -0.16 -15.86 -22.16
CA PRO A 239 0.71 -16.00 -23.31
C PRO A 239 0.85 -14.66 -24.03
N SER A 240 2.07 -14.28 -24.37
CA SER A 240 2.29 -13.15 -25.27
C SER A 240 1.57 -13.44 -26.60
N LEU A 241 0.71 -12.51 -27.04
CA LEU A 241 0.11 -12.62 -28.38
C LEU A 241 1.11 -12.28 -29.50
N LEU A 242 2.41 -12.40 -29.24
CA LEU A 242 3.51 -12.15 -30.16
C LEU A 242 4.30 -13.43 -30.51
N ASP A 243 3.72 -14.61 -30.34
CA ASP A 243 4.22 -15.86 -30.90
C ASP A 243 3.34 -16.32 -32.07
#